data_62bad654f66d7336935d7de6dbf80fed
#
_entry.id   62bad654f66d7336935d7de6dbf80fed
#
_cell.length_a   1.000
_cell.length_b   1.000
_cell.length_c   1.000
_cell.angle_alpha   90.00
_cell.angle_beta   90.00
_cell.angle_gamma   90.00
#
_symmetry.space_group_name_H-M   'P 1'
#
loop_
_entity.id
_entity.type
_entity.pdbx_description
1 polymer ?
#
loop_
_entity_poly.entity_id
_entity_poly.type
_entity_poly.pdbx_seq_one_letter_code
_entity_poly.pdbx_strand_id
1 'polypeptide(L)'
;MNRAVLIPVIVTAMAGLALSAQAVTAQLGITEGRAREAVFDSFVSGAVSIAGKADVFTAASPQVRVAIVNAALTLARAFVESAEFPKRYADHRDANGPDPLPPPTSADDVLAKQRANFEAQVEGMRKQFDDVTPQQRKTLEEGFDTVRARFTEMEQGDARIALEAALKEQRTRQVQAYEVAVKELDAVYPADPRALVANRLRKFLDVSKDISFTAQLVERDKKMRFADAALEARPAEWKMLFRAGKPATDAARAFAQKWLADLEAKGVK
;
A
#
# COMPACT_ATOMS: atom_id res chain seq x y z
N MET A 1 -19.75 -74.77 22.09
CA MET A 1 -20.07 -73.36 22.49
C MET A 1 -19.16 -72.42 21.75
N ASN A 2 -19.62 -71.96 20.59
CA ASN A 2 -18.87 -71.02 19.74
C ASN A 2 -19.27 -69.55 20.08
N ARG A 3 -18.37 -68.78 20.66
CA ARG A 3 -18.55 -67.34 20.85
C ARG A 3 -18.12 -66.63 19.57
N ALA A 4 -19.11 -66.16 18.82
CA ALA A 4 -18.86 -65.20 17.74
C ALA A 4 -18.47 -63.81 18.32
N VAL A 5 -17.25 -63.37 18.01
CA VAL A 5 -16.82 -62.06 18.32
C VAL A 5 -17.31 -61.12 17.19
N LEU A 6 -18.31 -60.31 17.50
CA LEU A 6 -18.73 -59.20 16.63
C LEU A 6 -17.71 -58.08 16.74
N ILE A 7 -16.99 -57.83 15.66
CA ILE A 7 -16.14 -56.61 15.48
C ILE A 7 -17.08 -55.52 14.95
N PRO A 8 -17.28 -54.41 15.66
CA PRO A 8 -18.00 -53.29 15.08
C PRO A 8 -17.08 -52.58 14.07
N VAL A 9 -17.44 -52.65 12.78
CA VAL A 9 -16.87 -51.82 11.73
C VAL A 9 -17.34 -50.38 12.01
N ILE A 10 -16.49 -49.57 12.61
CA ILE A 10 -16.72 -48.14 12.69
C ILE A 10 -16.47 -47.56 11.30
N VAL A 11 -17.54 -47.44 10.53
CA VAL A 11 -17.53 -46.59 9.33
C VAL A 11 -17.45 -45.14 9.80
N THR A 12 -16.25 -44.65 9.92
CA THR A 12 -16.02 -43.20 10.12
C THR A 12 -16.40 -42.51 8.83
N ALA A 13 -17.63 -42.02 8.76
CA ALA A 13 -18.02 -41.07 7.71
C ALA A 13 -17.09 -39.86 7.80
N MET A 14 -16.22 -39.75 6.84
CA MET A 14 -15.44 -38.52 6.60
C MET A 14 -16.43 -37.45 6.10
N ALA A 15 -17.23 -36.89 7.01
CA ALA A 15 -17.87 -35.61 6.80
C ALA A 15 -16.75 -34.63 6.57
N GLY A 16 -16.72 -34.00 5.39
CA GLY A 16 -15.73 -32.99 5.05
C GLY A 16 -15.71 -31.93 6.14
N LEU A 17 -14.69 -31.97 6.99
CA LEU A 17 -14.46 -30.96 8.04
C LEU A 17 -14.19 -29.63 7.34
N ALA A 18 -15.21 -28.80 7.23
CA ALA A 18 -15.04 -27.39 7.03
C ALA A 18 -14.31 -26.85 8.27
N LEU A 19 -12.98 -26.74 8.19
CA LEU A 19 -12.20 -26.12 9.24
C LEU A 19 -12.68 -24.67 9.41
N SER A 20 -13.13 -24.32 10.62
CA SER A 20 -13.45 -22.93 10.94
C SER A 20 -12.18 -22.06 10.84
N ALA A 21 -12.34 -20.76 10.61
CA ALA A 21 -11.20 -19.82 10.58
C ALA A 21 -10.35 -19.93 11.86
N GLN A 22 -10.96 -20.17 13.02
CA GLN A 22 -10.26 -20.40 14.29
C GLN A 22 -9.41 -21.69 14.29
N ALA A 23 -9.91 -22.78 13.70
CA ALA A 23 -9.14 -24.02 13.63
C ALA A 23 -7.91 -23.88 12.74
N VAL A 24 -7.99 -23.09 11.66
CA VAL A 24 -6.86 -22.83 10.76
C VAL A 24 -5.83 -21.93 11.39
N THR A 25 -6.22 -20.84 12.05
CA THR A 25 -5.27 -19.98 12.76
C THR A 25 -4.57 -20.74 13.87
N ALA A 26 -5.26 -21.60 14.60
CA ALA A 26 -4.66 -22.48 15.60
C ALA A 26 -3.65 -23.47 14.99
N GLN A 27 -3.98 -24.10 13.87
CA GLN A 27 -3.06 -25.01 13.15
C GLN A 27 -1.81 -24.29 12.64
N LEU A 28 -1.96 -23.05 12.15
CA LEU A 28 -0.84 -22.23 11.68
C LEU A 28 -0.06 -21.56 12.83
N GLY A 29 -0.51 -21.71 14.07
CA GLY A 29 0.12 -21.11 15.24
C GLY A 29 0.08 -19.57 15.26
N ILE A 30 -0.97 -18.97 14.68
CA ILE A 30 -1.17 -17.53 14.62
C ILE A 30 -2.49 -17.11 15.26
N THR A 31 -2.57 -15.88 15.74
CA THR A 31 -3.82 -15.27 16.20
C THR A 31 -4.62 -14.74 15.01
N GLU A 32 -5.94 -14.61 15.18
CA GLU A 32 -6.80 -14.02 14.15
C GLU A 32 -6.37 -12.60 13.78
N GLY A 33 -5.95 -11.79 14.77
CA GLY A 33 -5.43 -10.44 14.51
C GLY A 33 -4.19 -10.45 13.60
N ARG A 34 -3.23 -11.34 13.84
CA ARG A 34 -2.07 -11.52 12.96
C ARG A 34 -2.44 -12.02 11.58
N ALA A 35 -3.46 -12.90 11.49
CA ALA A 35 -3.94 -13.37 10.19
C ALA A 35 -4.55 -12.22 9.37
N ARG A 36 -5.38 -11.37 9.98
CA ARG A 36 -5.95 -10.17 9.34
C ARG A 36 -4.88 -9.18 8.92
N GLU A 37 -3.85 -8.96 9.75
CA GLU A 37 -2.73 -8.10 9.42
C GLU A 37 -1.97 -8.62 8.20
N ALA A 38 -1.62 -9.90 8.16
CA ALA A 38 -0.95 -10.51 7.01
C ALA A 38 -1.80 -10.46 5.73
N VAL A 39 -3.12 -10.59 5.85
CA VAL A 39 -4.05 -10.41 4.72
C VAL A 39 -4.00 -8.97 4.22
N PHE A 40 -4.08 -7.98 5.12
CA PHE A 40 -3.98 -6.57 4.75
C PHE A 40 -2.67 -6.26 4.04
N ASP A 41 -1.55 -6.65 4.63
CA ASP A 41 -0.21 -6.44 4.06
C ASP A 41 -0.05 -7.10 2.70
N SER A 42 -0.61 -8.30 2.51
CA SER A 42 -0.60 -8.99 1.22
C SER A 42 -1.36 -8.22 0.14
N PHE A 43 -2.50 -7.62 0.47
CA PHE A 43 -3.26 -6.82 -0.50
C PHE A 43 -2.56 -5.51 -0.83
N VAL A 44 -2.05 -4.77 0.16
CA VAL A 44 -1.40 -3.47 -0.10
C VAL A 44 -0.02 -3.62 -0.76
N SER A 45 0.80 -4.58 -0.32
CA SER A 45 2.11 -4.82 -0.94
C SER A 45 2.04 -5.55 -2.28
N GLY A 46 0.96 -6.28 -2.53
CA GLY A 46 0.80 -7.15 -3.69
C GLY A 46 1.69 -8.40 -3.67
N ALA A 47 2.32 -8.68 -2.53
CA ALA A 47 3.06 -9.90 -2.29
C ALA A 47 2.16 -10.93 -1.61
N VAL A 48 2.14 -12.16 -2.12
CA VAL A 48 1.43 -13.24 -1.44
C VAL A 48 2.29 -13.68 -0.25
N SER A 49 1.81 -13.40 0.96
CA SER A 49 2.44 -13.90 2.18
C SER A 49 1.53 -14.93 2.87
N ILE A 50 2.11 -16.04 3.29
CA ILE A 50 1.42 -17.02 4.13
C ILE A 50 1.79 -16.67 5.58
N ALA A 51 0.82 -16.14 6.33
CA ALA A 51 1.00 -15.98 7.76
C ALA A 51 1.07 -17.37 8.41
N GLY A 52 2.11 -17.62 9.22
CA GLY A 52 2.25 -18.86 9.96
C GLY A 52 3.53 -19.64 9.63
N LYS A 53 3.64 -20.83 10.18
CA LYS A 53 4.79 -21.70 9.99
C LYS A 53 4.70 -22.40 8.62
N ALA A 54 5.50 -21.98 7.66
CA ALA A 54 5.53 -22.55 6.32
C ALA A 54 5.86 -24.06 6.32
N ASP A 55 6.64 -24.52 7.28
CA ASP A 55 6.98 -25.93 7.50
C ASP A 55 5.73 -26.79 7.87
N VAL A 56 4.82 -26.27 8.68
CA VAL A 56 3.56 -26.92 9.03
C VAL A 56 2.70 -27.13 7.77
N PHE A 57 2.61 -26.11 6.93
CA PHE A 57 1.86 -26.19 5.67
C PHE A 57 2.49 -27.19 4.70
N THR A 58 3.81 -27.15 4.53
CA THR A 58 4.52 -28.04 3.59
C THR A 58 4.55 -29.49 4.04
N ALA A 59 4.54 -29.77 5.35
CA ALA A 59 4.46 -31.11 5.91
C ALA A 59 3.05 -31.72 5.87
N ALA A 60 2.01 -30.90 5.68
CA ALA A 60 0.60 -31.35 5.65
C ALA A 60 0.29 -32.18 4.41
N SER A 61 -0.68 -33.11 4.53
CA SER A 61 -1.19 -33.85 3.37
C SER A 61 -1.86 -32.91 2.35
N PRO A 62 -1.97 -33.30 1.08
CA PRO A 62 -2.65 -32.49 0.06
C PRO A 62 -4.06 -32.05 0.46
N GLN A 63 -4.84 -32.93 1.09
CA GLN A 63 -6.21 -32.64 1.55
C GLN A 63 -6.22 -31.59 2.66
N VAL A 64 -5.29 -31.69 3.61
CA VAL A 64 -5.14 -30.72 4.70
C VAL A 64 -4.69 -29.36 4.14
N ARG A 65 -3.78 -29.32 3.17
CA ARG A 65 -3.39 -28.07 2.50
C ARG A 65 -4.57 -27.38 1.82
N VAL A 66 -5.43 -28.14 1.12
CA VAL A 66 -6.66 -27.61 0.51
C VAL A 66 -7.59 -27.02 1.58
N ALA A 67 -7.80 -27.72 2.70
CA ALA A 67 -8.63 -27.22 3.80
C ALA A 67 -8.06 -25.92 4.40
N ILE A 68 -6.75 -25.85 4.64
CA ILE A 68 -6.05 -24.65 5.13
C ILE A 68 -6.24 -23.47 4.15
N VAL A 69 -6.02 -23.71 2.85
CA VAL A 69 -6.16 -22.68 1.81
C VAL A 69 -7.59 -22.14 1.76
N ASN A 70 -8.59 -23.00 1.72
CA ASN A 70 -9.99 -22.58 1.68
C ASN A 70 -10.39 -21.75 2.90
N ALA A 71 -9.97 -22.17 4.09
CA ALA A 71 -10.31 -21.45 5.32
C ALA A 71 -9.53 -20.12 5.43
N ALA A 72 -8.26 -20.07 5.00
CA ALA A 72 -7.50 -18.82 4.94
C ALA A 72 -8.11 -17.81 3.96
N LEU A 73 -8.55 -18.26 2.79
CA LEU A 73 -9.21 -17.41 1.80
C LEU A 73 -10.62 -16.97 2.26
N THR A 74 -11.35 -17.81 2.98
CA THR A 74 -12.63 -17.44 3.60
C THR A 74 -12.42 -16.35 4.65
N LEU A 75 -11.38 -16.46 5.49
CA LEU A 75 -11.02 -15.44 6.46
C LEU A 75 -10.60 -14.15 5.75
N ALA A 76 -9.78 -14.23 4.71
CA ALA A 76 -9.35 -13.07 3.93
C ALA A 76 -10.54 -12.34 3.32
N ARG A 77 -11.49 -13.07 2.72
CA ARG A 77 -12.71 -12.49 2.16
C ARG A 77 -13.58 -11.85 3.24
N ALA A 78 -13.82 -12.52 4.36
CA ALA A 78 -14.60 -11.99 5.46
C ALA A 78 -13.98 -10.70 6.04
N PHE A 79 -12.65 -10.64 6.13
CA PHE A 79 -11.95 -9.43 6.56
C PHE A 79 -12.10 -8.30 5.56
N VAL A 80 -11.91 -8.57 4.26
CA VAL A 80 -12.07 -7.56 3.19
C VAL A 80 -13.51 -7.02 3.12
N GLU A 81 -14.50 -7.86 3.37
CA GLU A 81 -15.93 -7.50 3.38
C GLU A 81 -16.35 -6.84 4.72
N SER A 82 -15.49 -6.78 5.74
CA SER A 82 -15.76 -6.11 7.01
C SER A 82 -15.62 -4.58 6.90
N ALA A 83 -16.16 -3.86 7.90
CA ALA A 83 -15.98 -2.39 7.99
C ALA A 83 -14.53 -1.97 8.33
N GLU A 84 -13.70 -2.89 8.83
CA GLU A 84 -12.33 -2.63 9.23
C GLU A 84 -11.41 -2.42 8.02
N PHE A 85 -11.53 -3.27 6.99
CA PHE A 85 -10.63 -3.23 5.83
C PHE A 85 -10.69 -1.90 5.06
N PRO A 86 -11.87 -1.37 4.67
CA PRO A 86 -11.92 -0.08 3.96
C PRO A 86 -11.33 1.07 4.77
N LYS A 87 -11.54 1.07 6.10
CA LYS A 87 -10.96 2.09 6.98
C LYS A 87 -9.44 2.03 7.00
N ARG A 88 -8.87 0.85 7.27
CA ARG A 88 -7.41 0.65 7.25
C ARG A 88 -6.80 0.97 5.88
N TYR A 89 -7.54 0.66 4.83
CA TYR A 89 -7.09 0.96 3.47
C TYR A 89 -7.08 2.46 3.18
N ALA A 90 -8.09 3.20 3.63
CA ALA A 90 -8.11 4.65 3.52
C ALA A 90 -6.92 5.28 4.27
N ASP A 91 -6.69 4.87 5.53
CA ASP A 91 -5.55 5.33 6.34
C ASP A 91 -4.21 5.02 5.63
N HIS A 92 -4.07 3.82 5.04
CA HIS A 92 -2.87 3.44 4.29
C HIS A 92 -2.69 4.27 3.02
N ARG A 93 -3.78 4.52 2.29
CA ARG A 93 -3.77 5.32 1.06
C ARG A 93 -3.41 6.78 1.37
N ASP A 94 -3.96 7.35 2.43
CA ASP A 94 -3.67 8.72 2.87
C ASP A 94 -2.19 8.85 3.30
N ALA A 95 -1.65 7.87 4.01
CA ALA A 95 -0.25 7.84 4.42
C ALA A 95 0.75 7.71 3.25
N ASN A 96 0.31 7.22 2.08
CA ASN A 96 1.13 7.05 0.87
C ASN A 96 0.76 8.04 -0.24
N GLY A 97 -0.20 8.93 0.01
CA GLY A 97 -0.64 9.96 -0.93
C GLY A 97 0.25 11.19 -0.93
N PRO A 98 0.08 12.06 -1.94
CA PRO A 98 0.75 13.35 -1.93
C PRO A 98 0.19 14.24 -0.81
N ASP A 99 1.05 15.08 -0.25
CA ASP A 99 0.62 16.10 0.71
C ASP A 99 -0.50 16.97 0.10
N PRO A 100 -1.49 17.39 0.90
CA PRO A 100 -2.53 18.28 0.42
C PRO A 100 -1.94 19.56 -0.17
N LEU A 101 -2.55 20.02 -1.27
CA LEU A 101 -2.13 21.28 -1.86
C LEU A 101 -2.27 22.42 -0.83
N PRO A 102 -1.22 23.20 -0.59
CA PRO A 102 -1.31 24.37 0.27
C PRO A 102 -2.33 25.36 -0.31
N PRO A 103 -2.92 26.23 0.51
CA PRO A 103 -3.83 27.27 0.03
C PRO A 103 -3.10 28.18 -0.99
N PRO A 104 -3.82 28.77 -1.94
CA PRO A 104 -3.23 29.73 -2.87
C PRO A 104 -2.60 30.90 -2.12
N THR A 105 -1.41 31.28 -2.48
CA THR A 105 -0.74 32.46 -1.93
C THR A 105 -1.07 33.67 -2.79
N SER A 106 -1.53 34.76 -2.19
CA SER A 106 -1.79 36.03 -2.88
C SER A 106 -0.51 36.87 -3.00
N ALA A 107 -0.51 37.81 -3.95
CA ALA A 107 0.57 38.80 -4.04
C ALA A 107 0.65 39.67 -2.78
N ASP A 108 -0.49 40.00 -2.18
CA ASP A 108 -0.54 40.78 -0.94
C ASP A 108 0.12 40.03 0.23
N ASP A 109 -0.13 38.73 0.38
CA ASP A 109 0.50 37.90 1.42
C ASP A 109 2.02 37.84 1.25
N VAL A 110 2.49 37.70 0.00
CA VAL A 110 3.93 37.67 -0.31
C VAL A 110 4.58 39.00 0.04
N LEU A 111 3.99 40.11 -0.43
CA LEU A 111 4.53 41.45 -0.18
C LEU A 111 4.48 41.83 1.30
N ALA A 112 3.36 41.54 2.00
CA ALA A 112 3.24 41.75 3.43
C ALA A 112 4.31 40.97 4.23
N LYS A 113 4.53 39.71 3.89
CA LYS A 113 5.54 38.86 4.54
C LYS A 113 6.97 39.39 4.26
N GLN A 114 7.26 39.78 3.02
CA GLN A 114 8.57 40.35 2.66
C GLN A 114 8.83 41.67 3.39
N ARG A 115 7.82 42.57 3.44
CA ARG A 115 7.91 43.82 4.20
C ARG A 115 8.12 43.55 5.69
N ALA A 116 7.36 42.66 6.32
CA ALA A 116 7.55 42.33 7.72
C ALA A 116 8.94 41.76 8.03
N ASN A 117 9.47 40.90 7.16
CA ASN A 117 10.83 40.37 7.30
C ASN A 117 11.90 41.48 7.17
N PHE A 118 11.71 42.40 6.22
CA PHE A 118 12.60 43.52 6.05
C PHE A 118 12.60 44.45 7.28
N GLU A 119 11.43 44.83 7.80
CA GLU A 119 11.33 45.67 8.99
C GLU A 119 11.95 44.99 10.24
N ALA A 120 11.78 43.68 10.39
CA ALA A 120 12.43 42.94 11.46
C ALA A 120 13.97 42.93 11.33
N GLN A 121 14.51 42.86 10.10
CA GLN A 121 15.95 42.99 9.86
C GLN A 121 16.46 44.39 10.14
N VAL A 122 15.72 45.44 9.72
CA VAL A 122 16.03 46.83 10.00
C VAL A 122 16.08 47.06 11.51
N GLU A 123 15.10 46.60 12.25
CA GLU A 123 15.08 46.71 13.72
C GLU A 123 16.27 46.01 14.37
N GLY A 124 16.64 44.80 13.85
CA GLY A 124 17.85 44.07 14.29
C GLY A 124 19.14 44.88 14.05
N MET A 125 19.25 45.50 12.88
CA MET A 125 20.42 46.34 12.55
C MET A 125 20.47 47.63 13.39
N ARG A 126 19.33 48.27 13.64
CA ARG A 126 19.25 49.47 14.49
C ARG A 126 19.74 49.22 15.91
N LYS A 127 19.56 48.04 16.48
CA LYS A 127 20.08 47.67 17.80
C LYS A 127 21.61 47.64 17.85
N GLN A 128 22.27 47.57 16.70
CA GLN A 128 23.75 47.61 16.59
C GLN A 128 24.29 49.00 16.24
N PHE A 129 23.46 50.06 16.21
CA PHE A 129 23.85 51.40 15.83
C PHE A 129 24.70 52.13 16.89
N ASP A 130 24.87 51.58 18.09
CA ASP A 130 25.73 52.17 19.11
C ASP A 130 27.23 52.27 18.67
N ASP A 131 27.65 51.33 17.82
CA ASP A 131 29.01 51.27 17.28
C ASP A 131 29.17 51.98 15.91
N VAL A 132 28.15 52.71 15.42
CA VAL A 132 28.13 53.27 14.06
C VAL A 132 28.20 54.82 14.15
N THR A 133 29.04 55.42 13.32
CA THR A 133 29.16 56.91 13.27
C THR A 133 27.85 57.55 12.80
N PRO A 134 27.56 58.82 13.18
CA PRO A 134 26.34 59.50 12.75
C PRO A 134 26.15 59.54 11.23
N GLN A 135 27.24 59.68 10.49
CA GLN A 135 27.21 59.69 9.01
C GLN A 135 26.82 58.31 8.45
N GLN A 136 27.40 57.25 8.98
CA GLN A 136 27.03 55.87 8.57
C GLN A 136 25.61 55.54 8.90
N ARG A 137 25.10 55.94 10.09
CA ARG A 137 23.72 55.79 10.48
C ARG A 137 22.77 56.45 9.50
N LYS A 138 23.05 57.68 9.10
CA LYS A 138 22.26 58.42 8.11
C LYS A 138 22.21 57.66 6.78
N THR A 139 23.34 57.20 6.27
CA THR A 139 23.41 56.44 5.01
C THR A 139 22.59 55.14 5.08
N LEU A 140 22.65 54.42 6.21
CA LEU A 140 21.84 53.20 6.41
C LEU A 140 20.33 53.47 6.42
N GLU A 141 19.89 54.53 7.13
CA GLU A 141 18.48 54.93 7.16
C GLU A 141 17.97 55.35 5.77
N GLU A 142 18.75 56.14 5.01
CA GLU A 142 18.42 56.46 3.61
C GLU A 142 18.31 55.19 2.72
N GLY A 143 19.15 54.17 2.98
CA GLY A 143 19.06 52.86 2.33
C GLY A 143 17.78 52.14 2.69
N PHE A 144 17.40 52.14 3.95
CA PHE A 144 16.11 51.49 4.40
C PHE A 144 14.90 52.19 3.78
N ASP A 145 14.89 53.52 3.71
CA ASP A 145 13.80 54.28 3.10
C ASP A 145 13.70 54.01 1.59
N THR A 146 14.84 53.83 0.92
CA THR A 146 14.86 53.40 -0.49
C THR A 146 14.21 52.03 -0.69
N VAL A 147 14.48 51.08 0.20
CA VAL A 147 13.84 49.73 0.12
C VAL A 147 12.37 49.82 0.42
N ARG A 148 11.94 50.64 1.40
CA ARG A 148 10.50 50.86 1.68
C ARG A 148 9.76 51.45 0.48
N ALA A 149 10.39 52.44 -0.21
CA ALA A 149 9.80 53.00 -1.42
C ALA A 149 9.61 51.95 -2.52
N ARG A 150 10.58 51.02 -2.69
CA ARG A 150 10.45 49.90 -3.62
C ARG A 150 9.28 48.94 -3.25
N PHE A 151 9.06 48.67 -1.98
CA PHE A 151 7.87 47.90 -1.60
C PHE A 151 6.58 48.60 -2.03
N THR A 152 6.49 49.89 -1.87
CA THR A 152 5.33 50.69 -2.30
C THR A 152 5.16 50.66 -3.83
N GLU A 153 6.22 50.68 -4.60
CA GLU A 153 6.17 50.49 -6.06
C GLU A 153 5.72 49.07 -6.43
N MET A 154 6.21 48.06 -5.72
CA MET A 154 5.83 46.65 -5.96
C MET A 154 4.36 46.35 -5.60
N GLU A 155 3.74 47.11 -4.70
CA GLU A 155 2.31 47.02 -4.38
C GLU A 155 1.42 47.58 -5.47
N GLN A 156 1.97 48.36 -6.38
CA GLN A 156 1.24 49.03 -7.46
C GLN A 156 1.98 48.87 -8.79
N GLY A 157 1.26 48.83 -9.89
CA GLY A 157 1.82 48.83 -11.22
C GLY A 157 2.30 47.47 -11.75
N ASP A 158 3.22 47.51 -12.73
CA ASP A 158 3.63 46.35 -13.52
C ASP A 158 4.30 45.24 -12.71
N ALA A 159 5.03 45.62 -11.64
CA ALA A 159 5.69 44.64 -10.77
C ALA A 159 4.69 43.76 -10.03
N ARG A 160 3.55 44.33 -9.59
CA ARG A 160 2.46 43.57 -8.97
C ARG A 160 1.82 42.60 -9.98
N ILE A 161 1.53 43.08 -11.19
CA ILE A 161 0.98 42.28 -12.27
C ILE A 161 1.88 41.07 -12.58
N ALA A 162 3.19 41.33 -12.68
CA ALA A 162 4.19 40.29 -12.93
C ALA A 162 4.24 39.27 -11.76
N LEU A 163 4.17 39.71 -10.50
CA LEU A 163 4.11 38.81 -9.32
C LEU A 163 2.86 37.95 -9.35
N GLU A 164 1.69 38.54 -9.59
CA GLU A 164 0.42 37.80 -9.69
C GLU A 164 0.46 36.76 -10.80
N ALA A 165 1.00 37.10 -11.97
CA ALA A 165 1.18 36.17 -13.08
C ALA A 165 2.12 34.99 -12.70
N ALA A 166 3.24 35.30 -12.05
CA ALA A 166 4.19 34.27 -11.58
C ALA A 166 3.57 33.34 -10.53
N LEU A 167 2.81 33.89 -9.58
CA LEU A 167 2.11 33.09 -8.56
C LEU A 167 1.03 32.20 -9.18
N LYS A 168 0.29 32.71 -10.16
CA LYS A 168 -0.70 31.94 -10.91
C LYS A 168 -0.04 30.79 -11.68
N GLU A 169 1.06 31.05 -12.36
CA GLU A 169 1.81 30.01 -13.06
C GLU A 169 2.38 28.96 -12.09
N GLN A 170 2.95 29.40 -10.98
CA GLN A 170 3.42 28.49 -9.92
C GLN A 170 2.28 27.61 -9.41
N ARG A 171 1.11 28.19 -9.14
CA ARG A 171 -0.08 27.45 -8.70
C ARG A 171 -0.50 26.42 -9.73
N THR A 172 -0.53 26.79 -11.00
CA THR A 172 -0.88 25.87 -12.09
C THR A 172 0.06 24.66 -12.11
N ARG A 173 1.37 24.89 -12.00
CA ARG A 173 2.37 23.82 -11.93
C ARG A 173 2.18 22.92 -10.70
N GLN A 174 1.89 23.52 -9.53
CA GLN A 174 1.60 22.73 -8.30
C GLN A 174 0.37 21.84 -8.46
N VAL A 175 -0.73 22.37 -9.02
CA VAL A 175 -1.95 21.60 -9.28
C VAL A 175 -1.68 20.45 -10.24
N GLN A 176 -1.00 20.72 -11.35
CA GLN A 176 -0.64 19.68 -12.32
C GLN A 176 0.24 18.57 -11.70
N ALA A 177 1.24 18.94 -10.92
CA ALA A 177 2.09 17.97 -10.23
C ALA A 177 1.29 17.13 -9.21
N TYR A 178 0.38 17.76 -8.49
CA TYR A 178 -0.50 17.07 -7.54
C TYR A 178 -1.45 16.08 -8.26
N GLU A 179 -2.07 16.50 -9.36
CA GLU A 179 -2.95 15.63 -10.15
C GLU A 179 -2.20 14.42 -10.72
N VAL A 180 -0.95 14.60 -11.16
CA VAL A 180 -0.10 13.48 -11.60
C VAL A 180 0.17 12.53 -10.44
N ALA A 181 0.57 13.06 -9.27
CA ALA A 181 0.85 12.23 -8.08
C ALA A 181 -0.40 11.48 -7.59
N VAL A 182 -1.59 12.11 -7.62
CA VAL A 182 -2.87 11.43 -7.31
C VAL A 182 -3.15 10.32 -8.31
N LYS A 183 -2.92 10.55 -9.60
CA LYS A 183 -3.13 9.54 -10.64
C LYS A 183 -2.16 8.35 -10.50
N GLU A 184 -0.92 8.60 -10.12
CA GLU A 184 0.05 7.54 -9.82
C GLU A 184 -0.35 6.76 -8.57
N LEU A 185 -0.84 7.45 -7.53
CA LEU A 185 -1.41 6.81 -6.34
C LEU A 185 -2.59 5.90 -6.71
N ASP A 186 -3.54 6.39 -7.53
CA ASP A 186 -4.72 5.63 -7.95
C ASP A 186 -4.36 4.39 -8.78
N ALA A 187 -3.27 4.44 -9.54
CA ALA A 187 -2.78 3.29 -10.29
C ALA A 187 -2.26 2.17 -9.39
N VAL A 188 -1.67 2.50 -8.24
CA VAL A 188 -1.14 1.54 -7.27
C VAL A 188 -2.19 1.18 -6.21
N TYR A 189 -2.88 2.18 -5.71
CA TYR A 189 -3.89 2.13 -4.65
C TYR A 189 -5.20 2.78 -5.14
N PRO A 190 -6.06 2.06 -5.86
CA PRO A 190 -7.33 2.59 -6.35
C PRO A 190 -8.17 3.20 -5.22
N ALA A 191 -8.98 4.22 -5.52
CA ALA A 191 -9.86 4.83 -4.52
C ALA A 191 -10.88 3.84 -3.94
N ASP A 192 -11.36 2.89 -4.75
CA ASP A 192 -12.19 1.76 -4.27
C ASP A 192 -11.30 0.60 -3.79
N PRO A 193 -11.31 0.26 -2.50
CA PRO A 193 -10.55 -0.88 -1.97
C PRO A 193 -10.91 -2.21 -2.64
N ARG A 194 -12.13 -2.35 -3.16
CA ARG A 194 -12.56 -3.55 -3.89
C ARG A 194 -11.85 -3.70 -5.22
N ALA A 195 -11.52 -2.60 -5.88
CA ALA A 195 -10.73 -2.61 -7.11
C ALA A 195 -9.30 -3.09 -6.85
N LEU A 196 -8.67 -2.69 -5.72
CA LEU A 196 -7.39 -3.26 -5.30
C LEU A 196 -7.48 -4.77 -5.17
N VAL A 197 -8.50 -5.27 -4.46
CA VAL A 197 -8.70 -6.72 -4.26
C VAL A 197 -8.87 -7.43 -5.60
N ALA A 198 -9.72 -6.91 -6.49
CA ALA A 198 -9.92 -7.46 -7.83
C ALA A 198 -8.61 -7.54 -8.63
N ASN A 199 -7.80 -6.47 -8.60
CA ASN A 199 -6.49 -6.44 -9.26
C ASN A 199 -5.52 -7.49 -8.70
N ARG A 200 -5.53 -7.72 -7.37
CA ARG A 200 -4.70 -8.75 -6.74
C ARG A 200 -5.17 -10.16 -7.10
N LEU A 201 -6.48 -10.39 -7.15
CA LEU A 201 -7.05 -11.68 -7.60
C LEU A 201 -6.71 -11.96 -9.07
N ARG A 202 -6.82 -10.97 -9.97
CA ARG A 202 -6.40 -11.10 -11.39
C ARG A 202 -4.92 -11.44 -11.50
N LYS A 203 -4.05 -10.71 -10.78
CA LYS A 203 -2.60 -10.99 -10.73
C LYS A 203 -2.32 -12.42 -10.26
N PHE A 204 -2.97 -12.87 -9.18
CA PHE A 204 -2.83 -14.23 -8.68
C PHE A 204 -3.25 -15.27 -9.71
N LEU A 205 -4.39 -15.08 -10.38
CA LEU A 205 -4.88 -15.97 -11.43
C LEU A 205 -3.91 -16.03 -12.62
N ASP A 206 -3.30 -14.91 -12.97
CA ASP A 206 -2.29 -14.83 -14.03
C ASP A 206 -1.00 -15.57 -13.66
N VAL A 207 -0.43 -15.30 -12.50
CA VAL A 207 0.81 -15.97 -12.03
C VAL A 207 0.62 -17.48 -11.88
N SER A 208 -0.57 -17.92 -11.53
CA SER A 208 -0.88 -19.33 -11.24
C SER A 208 -1.29 -20.15 -12.46
N LYS A 209 -1.50 -19.57 -13.65
CA LYS A 209 -2.05 -20.28 -14.82
C LYS A 209 -1.11 -21.31 -15.43
N ASP A 210 0.21 -21.02 -15.41
CA ASP A 210 1.23 -21.78 -16.17
C ASP A 210 2.15 -22.61 -15.24
N ILE A 211 1.63 -23.13 -14.13
CA ILE A 211 2.43 -23.92 -13.20
C ILE A 211 2.45 -25.39 -13.63
N SER A 212 3.63 -25.84 -14.07
CA SER A 212 3.87 -27.25 -14.35
C SER A 212 4.25 -27.99 -13.06
N PHE A 213 3.30 -28.67 -12.44
CA PHE A 213 3.52 -29.45 -11.21
C PHE A 213 4.33 -30.74 -11.41
N THR A 214 4.74 -31.05 -12.65
CA THR A 214 5.64 -32.16 -12.98
C THR A 214 7.10 -31.75 -13.03
N ALA A 215 7.40 -30.46 -12.82
CA ALA A 215 8.76 -29.95 -12.81
C ALA A 215 9.62 -30.65 -11.74
N GLN A 216 10.86 -31.02 -12.11
CA GLN A 216 11.78 -31.71 -11.22
C GLN A 216 12.49 -30.72 -10.30
N LEU A 217 12.61 -31.11 -9.02
CA LEU A 217 13.43 -30.43 -8.04
C LEU A 217 14.70 -31.24 -7.77
N VAL A 218 15.81 -30.55 -7.63
CA VAL A 218 17.12 -31.12 -7.26
C VAL A 218 17.66 -30.43 -6.02
N GLU A 219 18.36 -31.15 -5.17
CA GLU A 219 19.04 -30.55 -4.04
C GLU A 219 20.34 -29.89 -4.48
N ARG A 220 20.46 -28.58 -4.18
CA ARG A 220 21.71 -27.79 -4.35
C ARG A 220 21.88 -26.91 -3.11
N ASP A 221 23.05 -26.98 -2.49
CA ASP A 221 23.38 -26.20 -1.29
C ASP A 221 22.36 -26.41 -0.14
N LYS A 222 21.94 -27.66 0.08
CA LYS A 222 20.91 -28.03 1.09
C LYS A 222 19.53 -27.35 0.84
N LYS A 223 19.27 -26.93 -0.37
CA LYS A 223 17.98 -26.33 -0.78
C LYS A 223 17.44 -27.04 -2.02
N MET A 224 16.13 -27.30 -2.01
CA MET A 224 15.44 -27.81 -3.20
C MET A 224 15.25 -26.67 -4.21
N ARG A 225 15.88 -26.81 -5.39
CA ARG A 225 15.81 -25.89 -6.52
C ARG A 225 15.23 -26.59 -7.74
N PHE A 226 14.70 -25.85 -8.69
CA PHE A 226 14.27 -26.44 -9.95
C PHE A 226 15.49 -26.92 -10.74
N ALA A 227 15.38 -28.11 -11.36
CA ALA A 227 16.42 -28.63 -12.25
C ALA A 227 16.57 -27.72 -13.47
N ASP A 228 15.48 -27.22 -14.00
CA ASP A 228 15.43 -26.27 -15.11
C ASP A 228 15.71 -24.85 -14.59
N ALA A 229 16.75 -24.21 -15.16
CA ALA A 229 17.16 -22.86 -14.80
C ALA A 229 16.07 -21.80 -15.13
N ALA A 230 15.29 -21.99 -16.19
CA ALA A 230 14.20 -21.08 -16.53
C ALA A 230 13.08 -21.11 -15.48
N LEU A 231 12.79 -22.27 -14.90
CA LEU A 231 11.84 -22.39 -13.80
C LEU A 231 12.42 -21.84 -12.48
N GLU A 232 13.74 -22.00 -12.25
CA GLU A 232 14.37 -21.41 -11.08
C GLU A 232 14.42 -19.88 -11.14
N ALA A 233 14.43 -19.28 -12.33
CA ALA A 233 14.33 -17.84 -12.53
C ALA A 233 12.90 -17.27 -12.37
N ARG A 234 11.86 -18.12 -12.25
CA ARG A 234 10.48 -17.67 -12.03
C ARG A 234 10.32 -16.89 -10.73
N PRO A 235 9.33 -15.96 -10.64
CA PRO A 235 9.02 -15.19 -9.43
C PRO A 235 8.81 -16.06 -8.19
N ALA A 236 9.08 -15.50 -7.02
CA ALA A 236 8.94 -16.21 -5.74
C ALA A 236 7.51 -16.73 -5.52
N GLU A 237 6.52 -15.96 -5.92
CA GLU A 237 5.09 -16.32 -5.82
C GLU A 237 4.79 -17.59 -6.65
N TRP A 238 5.29 -17.66 -7.87
CA TRP A 238 5.12 -18.84 -8.73
C TRP A 238 5.75 -20.08 -8.09
N LYS A 239 6.99 -19.96 -7.56
CA LYS A 239 7.68 -21.07 -6.87
C LYS A 239 6.96 -21.50 -5.58
N MET A 240 6.37 -20.55 -4.87
CA MET A 240 5.56 -20.84 -3.67
C MET A 240 4.31 -21.64 -4.03
N LEU A 241 3.58 -21.26 -5.07
CA LEU A 241 2.39 -21.98 -5.55
C LEU A 241 2.73 -23.39 -6.03
N PHE A 242 3.84 -23.57 -6.74
CA PHE A 242 4.35 -24.89 -7.10
C PHE A 242 4.58 -25.77 -5.85
N ARG A 243 5.25 -25.22 -4.82
CA ARG A 243 5.51 -25.96 -3.56
C ARG A 243 4.27 -26.22 -2.74
N ALA A 244 3.23 -25.41 -2.85
CA ALA A 244 1.93 -25.66 -2.24
C ALA A 244 1.27 -26.91 -2.82
N GLY A 245 1.59 -27.24 -4.07
CA GLY A 245 1.10 -28.41 -4.79
C GLY A 245 -0.20 -28.14 -5.56
N LYS A 246 -0.43 -28.96 -6.60
CA LYS A 246 -1.54 -28.79 -7.53
C LYS A 246 -2.92 -28.67 -6.83
N PRO A 247 -3.30 -29.58 -5.90
CA PRO A 247 -4.63 -29.50 -5.28
C PRO A 247 -4.88 -28.19 -4.52
N ALA A 248 -3.89 -27.70 -3.77
CA ALA A 248 -3.99 -26.45 -3.00
C ALA A 248 -4.07 -25.23 -3.93
N THR A 249 -3.28 -25.23 -5.00
CA THR A 249 -3.27 -24.14 -6.01
C THR A 249 -4.57 -24.13 -6.79
N ASP A 250 -5.10 -25.28 -7.19
CA ASP A 250 -6.40 -25.37 -7.89
C ASP A 250 -7.55 -24.88 -7.01
N ALA A 251 -7.56 -25.24 -5.72
CA ALA A 251 -8.54 -24.74 -4.75
C ALA A 251 -8.46 -23.20 -4.61
N ALA A 252 -7.26 -22.65 -4.49
CA ALA A 252 -7.05 -21.21 -4.43
C ALA A 252 -7.53 -20.50 -5.71
N ARG A 253 -7.25 -21.07 -6.89
CA ARG A 253 -7.73 -20.54 -8.18
C ARG A 253 -9.23 -20.52 -8.29
N ALA A 254 -9.88 -21.63 -7.94
CA ALA A 254 -11.34 -21.74 -7.97
C ALA A 254 -12.01 -20.72 -7.03
N PHE A 255 -11.45 -20.52 -5.84
CA PHE A 255 -11.92 -19.50 -4.89
C PHE A 255 -11.72 -18.10 -5.46
N ALA A 256 -10.53 -17.79 -5.97
CA ALA A 256 -10.21 -16.48 -6.53
C ALA A 256 -11.09 -16.13 -7.73
N GLN A 257 -11.35 -17.08 -8.63
CA GLN A 257 -12.25 -16.90 -9.77
C GLN A 257 -13.65 -16.54 -9.33
N LYS A 258 -14.19 -17.31 -8.36
CA LYS A 258 -15.53 -17.03 -7.81
C LYS A 258 -15.59 -15.67 -7.13
N TRP A 259 -14.60 -15.33 -6.31
CA TRP A 259 -14.58 -14.05 -5.61
C TRP A 259 -14.46 -12.87 -6.60
N LEU A 260 -13.62 -13.00 -7.62
CA LEU A 260 -13.49 -12.00 -8.67
C LEU A 260 -14.81 -11.81 -9.43
N ALA A 261 -15.48 -12.88 -9.81
CA ALA A 261 -16.79 -12.82 -10.46
C ALA A 261 -17.85 -12.13 -9.58
N ASP A 262 -17.85 -12.39 -8.26
CA ASP A 262 -18.75 -11.72 -7.31
C ASP A 262 -18.45 -10.20 -7.20
N LEU A 263 -17.17 -9.78 -7.29
CA LEU A 263 -16.79 -8.36 -7.31
C LEU A 263 -17.21 -7.69 -8.61
N GLU A 264 -16.98 -8.33 -9.74
CA GLU A 264 -17.36 -7.83 -11.08
C GLU A 264 -18.88 -7.69 -11.22
N ALA A 265 -19.64 -8.64 -10.68
CA ALA A 265 -21.12 -8.57 -10.61
C ALA A 265 -21.60 -7.36 -9.76
N LYS A 266 -20.80 -6.90 -8.80
CA LYS A 266 -21.04 -5.68 -8.02
C LYS A 266 -20.52 -4.40 -8.67
N GLY A 267 -20.10 -4.44 -9.93
CA GLY A 267 -19.62 -3.30 -10.71
C GLY A 267 -18.17 -2.89 -10.47
N VAL A 268 -17.37 -3.72 -9.80
CA VAL A 268 -15.94 -3.49 -9.63
C VAL A 268 -15.20 -3.80 -10.93
N LYS A 269 -14.44 -2.84 -11.44
CA LYS A 269 -13.70 -2.95 -12.71
C LYS A 269 -12.26 -3.41 -12.49
#